data_5c1c15ac78edde1ba3afe42b58ad836b
#
_entry.id   5c1c15ac78edde1ba3afe42b58ad836b
#
_cell.length_a   1.000
_cell.length_b   1.000
_cell.length_c   1.000
_cell.angle_alpha   90.00
_cell.angle_beta   90.00
_cell.angle_gamma   90.00
#
_symmetry.space_group_name_H-M   'P 1'
#
loop_
_entity.id
_entity.type
_entity.pdbx_description
1 polymer ?
#
loop_
_entity_poly.entity_id
_entity_poly.type
_entity_poly.pdbx_seq_one_letter_code
_entity_poly.pdbx_strand_id
1 'polypeptide(L)'
;MNNRHDIKKRTIAVLGLGLTGKSIVNYFNNSGNKLICWDDNIAKRNQLTNQNIKIHDLSDPNIWSNIDLLLISPGIPYLYPNAHPAVIQALNNSVRIDNDIGLFFEDLKKKKKNTTIICVTGSNGKSTTVSLINHVLLNFKKNSELGGNIGRPVLELNTDESDTFKVLELSSYQIEIAKFLSPDIAIFLNLSSDHLDRHGGRGGYFNSKA
;
A
#
# COMPACT_ATOMS: atom_id res chain seq x y z
N MET A 1 31.77 6.55 -7.23
CA MET A 1 31.06 7.60 -7.98
C MET A 1 29.58 7.24 -8.02
N ASN A 2 28.78 7.94 -7.24
CA ASN A 2 27.36 7.64 -7.03
C ASN A 2 26.54 8.14 -8.22
N ASN A 3 26.14 7.24 -9.11
CA ASN A 3 25.04 7.52 -10.04
C ASN A 3 23.71 7.45 -9.26
N ARG A 4 23.38 8.49 -8.51
CA ARG A 4 22.00 8.80 -8.17
C ARG A 4 21.33 9.23 -9.48
N HIS A 5 20.61 8.30 -10.13
CA HIS A 5 19.65 8.68 -11.14
C HIS A 5 18.77 9.78 -10.53
N ASP A 6 18.66 10.91 -11.23
CA ASP A 6 17.78 12.03 -10.91
C ASP A 6 16.33 11.51 -10.80
N ILE A 7 15.94 11.06 -9.60
CA ILE A 7 14.56 10.75 -9.31
C ILE A 7 13.87 12.12 -9.26
N LYS A 8 13.13 12.44 -10.32
CA LYS A 8 12.33 13.66 -10.39
C LYS A 8 11.57 13.78 -9.08
N LYS A 9 11.86 14.83 -8.30
CA LYS A 9 11.17 15.10 -7.04
C LYS A 9 9.66 15.19 -7.31
N ARG A 10 8.89 14.34 -6.62
CA ARG A 10 7.43 14.27 -6.77
C ARG A 10 6.75 14.94 -5.59
N THR A 11 5.56 15.44 -5.83
CA THR A 11 4.62 15.81 -4.77
C THR A 11 3.65 14.64 -4.58
N ILE A 12 3.67 14.07 -3.39
CA ILE A 12 2.90 12.86 -3.06
C ILE A 12 1.88 13.22 -2.00
N ALA A 13 0.62 12.96 -2.29
CA ALA A 13 -0.46 13.04 -1.32
C ALA A 13 -0.60 11.69 -0.59
N VAL A 14 -0.77 11.73 0.74
CA VAL A 14 -1.01 10.54 1.57
C VAL A 14 -2.31 10.73 2.32
N LEU A 15 -3.28 9.85 2.05
CA LEU A 15 -4.61 9.89 2.65
C LEU A 15 -4.81 8.70 3.61
N GLY A 16 -5.11 9.04 4.87
CA GLY A 16 -5.19 8.08 5.98
C GLY A 16 -3.83 7.87 6.65
N LEU A 17 -3.75 8.25 7.94
CA LEU A 17 -2.52 8.29 8.73
C LEU A 17 -2.51 7.25 9.87
N GLY A 18 -3.11 6.08 9.59
CA GLY A 18 -2.97 4.87 10.39
C GLY A 18 -1.58 4.25 10.24
N LEU A 19 -1.44 2.97 10.55
CA LEU A 19 -0.16 2.23 10.43
C LEU A 19 0.40 2.32 9.02
N THR A 20 -0.41 2.03 8.00
CA THR A 20 -0.02 2.10 6.58
C THR A 20 0.42 3.52 6.18
N GLY A 21 -0.38 4.54 6.50
CA GLY A 21 -0.04 5.92 6.14
C GLY A 21 1.24 6.41 6.80
N LYS A 22 1.47 6.06 8.07
CA LYS A 22 2.74 6.36 8.78
C LYS A 22 3.93 5.64 8.13
N SER A 23 3.77 4.39 7.73
CA SER A 23 4.79 3.62 7.02
C SER A 23 5.13 4.27 5.66
N ILE A 24 4.11 4.73 4.91
CA ILE A 24 4.31 5.49 3.66
C ILE A 24 5.11 6.78 3.92
N VAL A 25 4.72 7.54 4.93
CA VAL A 25 5.41 8.78 5.30
C VAL A 25 6.88 8.51 5.66
N ASN A 26 7.13 7.48 6.47
CA ASN A 26 8.49 7.08 6.84
C ASN A 26 9.31 6.62 5.64
N TYR A 27 8.72 5.88 4.71
CA TYR A 27 9.38 5.42 3.48
C TYR A 27 9.89 6.60 2.63
N PHE A 28 9.11 7.68 2.54
CA PHE A 28 9.53 8.89 1.82
C PHE A 28 10.35 9.86 2.65
N ASN A 29 10.57 9.57 3.92
CA ASN A 29 11.42 10.43 4.76
C ASN A 29 12.82 10.51 4.15
N ASN A 30 13.35 11.73 4.02
CA ASN A 30 14.65 11.99 3.40
C ASN A 30 14.79 11.63 1.89
N SER A 31 13.69 11.28 1.21
CA SER A 31 13.71 10.98 -0.23
C SER A 31 13.81 12.21 -1.13
N GLY A 32 13.65 13.41 -0.55
CA GLY A 32 13.56 14.67 -1.28
C GLY A 32 12.21 14.93 -1.96
N ASN A 33 11.25 14.02 -1.83
CA ASN A 33 9.87 14.23 -2.26
C ASN A 33 9.13 15.19 -1.32
N LYS A 34 8.11 15.90 -1.84
CA LYS A 34 7.20 16.69 -1.02
C LYS A 34 6.02 15.84 -0.61
N LEU A 35 5.68 15.83 0.67
CA LEU A 35 4.52 15.11 1.18
C LEU A 35 3.42 16.08 1.59
N ILE A 36 2.18 15.79 1.16
CA ILE A 36 0.95 16.44 1.61
C ILE A 36 0.09 15.34 2.22
N CYS A 37 -0.16 15.42 3.53
CA CYS A 37 -0.81 14.35 4.27
C CYS A 37 -2.15 14.81 4.84
N TRP A 38 -3.11 13.89 4.86
CA TRP A 38 -4.42 14.11 5.44
C TRP A 38 -5.00 12.84 6.08
N ASP A 39 -5.71 13.02 7.16
CA ASP A 39 -6.61 12.04 7.79
C ASP A 39 -7.77 12.83 8.38
N ASP A 40 -9.00 12.36 8.27
CA ASP A 40 -10.17 13.05 8.82
C ASP A 40 -10.11 13.13 10.35
N ASN A 41 -9.40 12.20 10.98
CA ASN A 41 -9.14 12.22 12.42
C ASN A 41 -8.00 13.19 12.76
N ILE A 42 -8.35 14.29 13.44
CA ILE A 42 -7.40 15.31 13.88
C ILE A 42 -6.29 14.75 14.78
N ALA A 43 -6.60 13.76 15.63
CA ALA A 43 -5.60 13.17 16.52
C ALA A 43 -4.49 12.45 15.74
N LYS A 44 -4.81 11.85 14.59
CA LYS A 44 -3.80 11.24 13.71
C LYS A 44 -2.95 12.28 13.00
N ARG A 45 -3.54 13.41 12.57
CA ARG A 45 -2.78 14.52 11.96
C ARG A 45 -1.77 15.12 12.93
N ASN A 46 -2.18 15.31 14.19
CA ASN A 46 -1.34 15.89 15.24
C ASN A 46 -0.14 14.98 15.65
N GLN A 47 -0.16 13.69 15.28
CA GLN A 47 0.95 12.77 15.54
C GLN A 47 2.09 12.87 14.52
N LEU A 48 1.90 13.62 13.42
CA LEU A 48 2.95 13.85 12.44
C LEU A 48 3.76 15.10 12.83
N THR A 49 4.98 14.88 13.32
CA THR A 49 5.86 15.96 13.81
C THR A 49 7.00 16.30 12.84
N ASN A 50 7.05 15.69 11.65
CA ASN A 50 8.14 15.87 10.70
C ASN A 50 7.98 17.20 9.93
N GLN A 51 9.04 18.00 9.89
CA GLN A 51 9.08 19.33 9.24
C GLN A 51 8.93 19.29 7.71
N ASN A 52 9.16 18.15 7.08
CA ASN A 52 9.05 17.99 5.62
C ASN A 52 7.64 17.59 5.14
N ILE A 53 6.68 17.53 6.06
CA ILE A 53 5.30 17.10 5.77
C ILE A 53 4.38 18.31 5.88
N LYS A 54 3.61 18.57 4.83
CA LYS A 54 2.51 19.53 4.85
C LYS A 54 1.22 18.80 5.21
N ILE A 55 0.56 19.23 6.28
CA ILE A 55 -0.81 18.81 6.58
C ILE A 55 -1.75 19.75 5.84
N HIS A 56 -2.56 19.21 4.93
CA HIS A 56 -3.55 19.99 4.18
C HIS A 56 -4.72 19.11 3.79
N ASP A 57 -5.91 19.68 3.83
CA ASP A 57 -7.12 18.95 3.45
C ASP A 57 -7.08 18.59 1.96
N LEU A 58 -7.03 17.28 1.69
CA LEU A 58 -6.98 16.75 0.33
C LEU A 58 -8.33 16.83 -0.40
N SER A 59 -9.40 17.29 0.25
CA SER A 59 -10.66 17.63 -0.44
C SER A 59 -10.62 19.00 -1.12
N ASP A 60 -9.65 19.87 -0.79
CA ASP A 60 -9.44 21.17 -1.43
C ASP A 60 -9.04 20.99 -2.92
N PRO A 61 -9.85 21.46 -3.88
CA PRO A 61 -9.56 21.30 -5.31
C PRO A 61 -8.32 22.08 -5.78
N ASN A 62 -7.89 23.11 -5.03
CA ASN A 62 -6.84 24.02 -5.49
C ASN A 62 -5.42 23.45 -5.39
N ILE A 63 -5.22 22.32 -4.69
CA ILE A 63 -3.88 21.76 -4.46
C ILE A 63 -3.45 20.72 -5.51
N TRP A 64 -4.38 20.22 -6.31
CA TRP A 64 -4.17 19.02 -7.14
C TRP A 64 -3.34 19.23 -8.39
N SER A 65 -3.19 20.47 -8.87
CA SER A 65 -2.38 20.79 -10.05
C SER A 65 -0.90 20.39 -9.95
N ASN A 66 -0.40 20.19 -8.73
CA ASN A 66 1.00 19.86 -8.46
C ASN A 66 1.20 18.50 -7.76
N ILE A 67 0.14 17.69 -7.64
CA ILE A 67 0.22 16.36 -7.03
C ILE A 67 0.43 15.32 -8.13
N ASP A 68 1.48 14.52 -7.99
CA ASP A 68 1.84 13.48 -8.97
C ASP A 68 1.25 12.10 -8.62
N LEU A 69 0.97 11.85 -7.34
CA LEU A 69 0.55 10.55 -6.82
C LEU A 69 -0.28 10.72 -5.56
N LEU A 70 -1.42 10.04 -5.48
CA LEU A 70 -2.19 9.85 -4.26
C LEU A 70 -1.99 8.42 -3.74
N LEU A 71 -1.49 8.29 -2.52
CA LEU A 71 -1.39 7.03 -1.79
C LEU A 71 -2.49 6.97 -0.73
N ILE A 72 -3.33 5.94 -0.79
CA ILE A 72 -4.46 5.79 0.13
C ILE A 72 -4.31 4.57 1.02
N SER A 73 -4.66 4.73 2.30
CA SER A 73 -4.70 3.63 3.27
C SER A 73 -5.92 2.73 3.01
N PRO A 74 -5.86 1.41 3.28
CA PRO A 74 -6.95 0.46 2.99
C PRO A 74 -8.29 0.80 3.65
N GLY A 75 -8.28 1.53 4.78
CA GLY A 75 -9.49 1.98 5.46
C GLY A 75 -10.28 3.07 4.74
N ILE A 76 -9.66 3.77 3.79
CA ILE A 76 -10.29 4.87 3.05
C ILE A 76 -11.19 4.31 1.93
N PRO A 77 -12.45 4.78 1.78
CA PRO A 77 -13.31 4.40 0.67
C PRO A 77 -12.71 4.85 -0.67
N TYR A 78 -12.47 3.87 -1.57
CA TYR A 78 -11.95 4.17 -2.90
C TYR A 78 -13.07 4.61 -3.85
N LEU A 79 -13.98 3.70 -4.22
CA LEU A 79 -15.12 4.02 -5.08
C LEU A 79 -16.45 3.84 -4.36
N TYR A 80 -16.54 2.84 -3.48
CA TYR A 80 -17.78 2.45 -2.83
C TYR A 80 -17.69 2.48 -1.30
N PRO A 81 -18.81 2.67 -0.59
CA PRO A 81 -20.14 3.04 -1.13
C PRO A 81 -20.18 4.46 -1.68
N ASN A 82 -19.33 5.36 -1.16
CA ASN A 82 -19.10 6.72 -1.62
C ASN A 82 -17.61 6.97 -1.59
N ALA A 83 -17.02 7.33 -2.72
CA ALA A 83 -15.61 7.68 -2.81
C ALA A 83 -15.28 8.85 -1.85
N HIS A 84 -14.13 8.76 -1.17
CA HIS A 84 -13.67 9.87 -0.35
C HIS A 84 -13.46 11.12 -1.21
N PRO A 85 -13.80 12.36 -0.76
CA PRO A 85 -13.66 13.58 -1.56
C PRO A 85 -12.26 13.76 -2.18
N ALA A 86 -11.19 13.43 -1.45
CA ALA A 86 -9.82 13.46 -1.98
C ALA A 86 -9.59 12.48 -3.14
N VAL A 87 -10.23 11.31 -3.12
CA VAL A 87 -10.19 10.34 -4.22
C VAL A 87 -10.88 10.92 -5.45
N ILE A 88 -12.03 11.58 -5.27
CA ILE A 88 -12.75 12.25 -6.36
C ILE A 88 -11.86 13.33 -6.97
N GLN A 89 -11.20 14.15 -6.16
CA GLN A 89 -10.27 15.17 -6.65
C GLN A 89 -9.10 14.57 -7.44
N ALA A 90 -8.50 13.48 -6.97
CA ALA A 90 -7.43 12.80 -7.68
C ALA A 90 -7.89 12.28 -9.05
N LEU A 91 -9.08 11.68 -9.12
CA LEU A 91 -9.67 11.20 -10.39
C LEU A 91 -9.94 12.35 -11.36
N ASN A 92 -10.55 13.45 -10.88
CA ASN A 92 -10.85 14.63 -11.71
C ASN A 92 -9.59 15.29 -12.28
N ASN A 93 -8.46 15.20 -11.58
CA ASN A 93 -7.19 15.76 -12.01
C ASN A 93 -6.28 14.72 -12.70
N SER A 94 -6.77 13.51 -13.00
CA SER A 94 -6.00 12.43 -13.60
C SER A 94 -4.73 12.07 -12.82
N VAL A 95 -4.74 12.28 -11.51
CA VAL A 95 -3.63 11.91 -10.62
C VAL A 95 -3.68 10.40 -10.37
N ARG A 96 -2.52 9.74 -10.52
CA ARG A 96 -2.39 8.31 -10.20
C ARG A 96 -2.78 8.06 -8.75
N ILE A 97 -3.64 7.06 -8.53
CA ILE A 97 -3.99 6.56 -7.20
C ILE A 97 -3.36 5.18 -7.03
N ASP A 98 -2.72 4.96 -5.89
CA ASP A 98 -2.09 3.70 -5.53
C ASP A 98 -2.11 3.51 -4.00
N ASN A 99 -1.49 2.45 -3.51
CA ASN A 99 -1.31 2.18 -2.09
C ASN A 99 0.13 1.71 -1.78
N ASP A 100 0.37 1.33 -0.53
CA ASP A 100 1.65 0.80 -0.06
C ASP A 100 2.07 -0.48 -0.79
N ILE A 101 1.11 -1.35 -1.14
CA ILE A 101 1.37 -2.60 -1.87
C ILE A 101 1.88 -2.31 -3.28
N GLY A 102 1.17 -1.46 -4.04
CA GLY A 102 1.61 -1.10 -5.40
C GLY A 102 2.97 -0.41 -5.40
N LEU A 103 3.22 0.47 -4.42
CA LEU A 103 4.52 1.13 -4.26
C LEU A 103 5.63 0.13 -3.91
N PHE A 104 5.37 -0.84 -3.04
CA PHE A 104 6.32 -1.90 -2.68
C PHE A 104 6.75 -2.72 -3.90
N PHE A 105 5.79 -3.17 -4.72
CA PHE A 105 6.10 -3.91 -5.94
C PHE A 105 6.83 -3.05 -6.98
N GLU A 106 6.47 -1.77 -7.13
CA GLU A 106 7.19 -0.84 -8.00
C GLU A 106 8.66 -0.70 -7.58
N ASP A 107 8.94 -0.62 -6.28
CA ASP A 107 10.30 -0.50 -5.74
C ASP A 107 11.11 -1.79 -5.92
N LEU A 108 10.53 -2.94 -5.62
CA LEU A 108 11.18 -4.24 -5.85
C LEU A 108 11.59 -4.45 -7.30
N LYS A 109 10.71 -4.10 -8.25
CA LYS A 109 11.01 -4.19 -9.68
C LYS A 109 12.24 -3.36 -10.07
N LYS A 110 12.44 -2.20 -9.43
CA LYS A 110 13.61 -1.34 -9.66
C LYS A 110 14.89 -1.94 -9.08
N LYS A 111 14.79 -2.60 -7.92
CA LYS A 111 15.93 -3.14 -7.19
C LYS A 111 16.54 -4.41 -7.82
N LYS A 112 15.82 -5.13 -8.67
CA LYS A 112 16.26 -6.36 -9.37
C LYS A 112 16.89 -7.41 -8.44
N LYS A 113 16.40 -7.53 -7.21
CA LYS A 113 16.94 -8.47 -6.22
C LYS A 113 16.23 -9.82 -6.27
N ASN A 114 16.93 -10.87 -5.88
CA ASN A 114 16.37 -12.22 -5.79
C ASN A 114 15.55 -12.35 -4.49
N THR A 115 14.32 -11.84 -4.53
CA THR A 115 13.36 -11.92 -3.43
C THR A 115 12.12 -12.64 -3.94
N THR A 116 11.72 -13.71 -3.29
CA THR A 116 10.49 -14.43 -3.63
C THR A 116 9.31 -13.85 -2.86
N ILE A 117 8.32 -13.37 -3.57
CA ILE A 117 7.10 -12.78 -3.01
C ILE A 117 5.95 -13.77 -3.08
N ILE A 118 5.43 -14.14 -1.92
CA ILE A 118 4.27 -15.02 -1.77
C ILE A 118 3.10 -14.19 -1.26
N CYS A 119 2.07 -14.02 -2.09
CA CYS A 119 0.86 -13.29 -1.69
C CYS A 119 -0.28 -14.25 -1.43
N VAL A 120 -1.00 -14.05 -0.33
CA VAL A 120 -2.16 -14.84 0.06
C VAL A 120 -3.38 -13.94 0.20
N THR A 121 -4.45 -14.28 -0.51
CA THR A 121 -5.75 -13.63 -0.39
C THR A 121 -6.88 -14.65 -0.26
N GLY A 122 -8.06 -14.18 0.02
CA GLY A 122 -9.28 -14.99 0.20
C GLY A 122 -10.23 -14.29 1.16
N SER A 123 -11.42 -14.82 1.34
CA SER A 123 -12.35 -14.30 2.35
C SER A 123 -11.88 -14.71 3.75
N ASN A 124 -11.58 -15.98 3.96
CA ASN A 124 -11.18 -16.55 5.26
C ASN A 124 -9.86 -17.32 5.17
N GLY A 125 -9.19 -17.47 6.32
CA GLY A 125 -7.99 -18.29 6.45
C GLY A 125 -6.67 -17.61 6.06
N LYS A 126 -6.69 -16.38 5.57
CA LYS A 126 -5.50 -15.64 5.14
C LYS A 126 -4.40 -15.59 6.18
N SER A 127 -4.71 -15.07 7.37
CA SER A 127 -3.74 -14.86 8.45
C SER A 127 -3.12 -16.16 8.95
N THR A 128 -3.91 -17.21 9.05
CA THR A 128 -3.42 -18.55 9.41
C THR A 128 -2.47 -19.10 8.36
N THR A 129 -2.83 -18.96 7.08
CA THR A 129 -2.02 -19.48 5.97
C THR A 129 -0.69 -18.76 5.85
N VAL A 130 -0.67 -17.41 5.89
CA VAL A 130 0.61 -16.66 5.81
C VAL A 130 1.49 -16.94 7.02
N SER A 131 0.91 -17.06 8.23
CA SER A 131 1.66 -17.41 9.44
C SER A 131 2.27 -18.80 9.34
N LEU A 132 1.53 -19.78 8.81
CA LEU A 132 2.01 -21.13 8.62
C LEU A 132 3.14 -21.19 7.57
N ILE A 133 2.97 -20.54 6.42
CA ILE A 133 4.01 -20.48 5.37
C ILE A 133 5.28 -19.84 5.94
N ASN A 134 5.17 -18.69 6.61
CA ASN A 134 6.31 -18.01 7.20
C ASN A 134 7.00 -18.90 8.26
N HIS A 135 6.23 -19.56 9.12
CA HIS A 135 6.76 -20.50 10.12
C HIS A 135 7.53 -21.66 9.48
N VAL A 136 6.99 -22.28 8.43
CA VAL A 136 7.65 -23.36 7.72
C VAL A 136 8.96 -22.88 7.10
N LEU A 137 8.96 -21.74 6.40
CA LEU A 137 10.17 -21.17 5.81
C LEU A 137 11.27 -20.93 6.84
N LEU A 138 10.92 -20.34 7.99
CA LEU A 138 11.88 -20.10 9.09
C LEU A 138 12.43 -21.40 9.67
N ASN A 139 11.60 -22.45 9.82
CA ASN A 139 12.08 -23.77 10.27
C ASN A 139 13.06 -24.42 9.29
N PHE A 140 12.88 -24.17 7.98
CA PHE A 140 13.84 -24.58 6.95
C PHE A 140 15.02 -23.60 6.81
N LYS A 141 15.25 -22.73 7.81
CA LYS A 141 16.33 -21.73 7.86
C LYS A 141 16.36 -20.79 6.64
N LYS A 142 15.20 -20.53 6.05
CA LYS A 142 15.04 -19.51 5.02
C LYS A 142 14.86 -18.14 5.68
N ASN A 143 15.42 -17.11 5.06
CA ASN A 143 15.18 -15.73 5.50
C ASN A 143 13.79 -15.32 5.01
N SER A 144 12.82 -15.23 5.92
CA SER A 144 11.42 -14.95 5.61
C SER A 144 10.85 -13.87 6.53
N GLU A 145 10.10 -12.94 5.95
CA GLU A 145 9.38 -11.91 6.68
C GLU A 145 7.89 -11.92 6.32
N LEU A 146 7.06 -11.71 7.35
CA LEU A 146 5.61 -11.61 7.23
C LEU A 146 5.17 -10.14 7.22
N GLY A 147 4.29 -9.79 6.28
CA GLY A 147 3.76 -8.43 6.21
C GLY A 147 2.45 -8.30 5.42
N GLY A 148 2.05 -7.07 5.17
CA GLY A 148 0.82 -6.73 4.45
C GLY A 148 -0.31 -6.31 5.37
N ASN A 149 -1.48 -6.94 5.21
CA ASN A 149 -2.67 -6.64 6.03
C ASN A 149 -2.51 -7.05 7.50
N ILE A 150 -1.62 -7.98 7.79
CA ILE A 150 -1.16 -8.34 9.13
C ILE A 150 0.37 -8.28 9.22
N GLY A 151 0.89 -8.32 10.43
CA GLY A 151 2.33 -8.23 10.66
C GLY A 151 2.85 -6.80 10.45
N ARG A 152 3.96 -6.68 9.73
CA ARG A 152 4.59 -5.39 9.43
C ARG A 152 4.00 -4.76 8.17
N PRO A 153 3.85 -3.42 8.11
CA PRO A 153 3.60 -2.73 6.85
C PRO A 153 4.64 -3.12 5.78
N VAL A 154 4.20 -3.33 4.54
CA VAL A 154 5.09 -3.86 3.49
C VAL A 154 6.30 -2.99 3.21
N LEU A 155 6.19 -1.68 3.35
CA LEU A 155 7.28 -0.73 3.14
C LEU A 155 8.34 -0.75 4.26
N GLU A 156 8.08 -1.46 5.36
CA GLU A 156 9.02 -1.67 6.46
C GLU A 156 9.74 -3.02 6.38
N LEU A 157 9.39 -3.85 5.39
CA LEU A 157 10.09 -5.10 5.15
C LEU A 157 11.47 -4.84 4.56
N ASN A 158 12.44 -5.67 4.94
CA ASN A 158 13.80 -5.52 4.41
C ASN A 158 13.86 -5.97 2.95
N THR A 159 14.05 -5.02 2.04
CA THR A 159 14.19 -5.29 0.60
C THR A 159 15.65 -5.20 0.14
N ASP A 160 16.61 -5.05 1.04
CA ASP A 160 18.02 -4.86 0.70
C ASP A 160 18.84 -6.16 0.72
N GLU A 161 18.26 -7.24 1.24
CA GLU A 161 18.86 -8.58 1.22
C GLU A 161 18.36 -9.38 0.00
N SER A 162 19.24 -10.21 -0.57
CA SER A 162 18.90 -11.21 -1.59
C SER A 162 18.53 -12.54 -0.93
N ASP A 163 17.93 -13.45 -1.74
CA ASP A 163 17.52 -14.80 -1.34
C ASP A 163 16.57 -14.81 -0.12
N THR A 164 15.66 -13.84 -0.10
CA THR A 164 14.65 -13.69 0.96
C THR A 164 13.25 -14.05 0.45
N PHE A 165 12.38 -14.39 1.40
CA PHE A 165 10.95 -14.61 1.16
C PHE A 165 10.14 -13.50 1.84
N LYS A 166 9.19 -12.93 1.13
CA LYS A 166 8.19 -12.00 1.70
C LYS A 166 6.82 -12.65 1.58
N VAL A 167 6.25 -13.00 2.72
CA VAL A 167 4.93 -13.64 2.80
C VAL A 167 3.92 -12.57 3.16
N LEU A 168 3.07 -12.21 2.21
CA LEU A 168 2.16 -11.07 2.31
C LEU A 168 0.71 -11.51 2.40
N GLU A 169 0.02 -11.08 3.45
CA GLU A 169 -1.43 -11.11 3.47
C GLU A 169 -1.99 -9.91 2.72
N LEU A 170 -2.87 -10.14 1.75
CA LEU A 170 -3.52 -9.08 1.00
C LEU A 170 -5.03 -9.10 1.19
N SER A 171 -5.59 -7.96 1.57
CA SER A 171 -7.02 -7.70 1.58
C SER A 171 -7.52 -7.34 0.17
N SER A 172 -8.85 -7.47 -0.07
CA SER A 172 -9.47 -7.03 -1.31
C SER A 172 -9.26 -5.53 -1.57
N TYR A 173 -9.28 -4.70 -0.53
CA TYR A 173 -9.05 -3.26 -0.64
C TYR A 173 -7.63 -2.92 -1.12
N GLN A 174 -6.64 -3.68 -0.67
CA GLN A 174 -5.26 -3.50 -1.10
C GLN A 174 -5.07 -3.91 -2.56
N ILE A 175 -5.63 -5.07 -2.94
CA ILE A 175 -5.49 -5.59 -4.31
C ILE A 175 -6.18 -4.69 -5.32
N GLU A 176 -7.41 -4.19 -5.01
CA GLU A 176 -8.18 -3.32 -5.90
C GLU A 176 -7.42 -2.06 -6.33
N ILE A 177 -6.58 -1.53 -5.46
CA ILE A 177 -5.89 -0.25 -5.69
C ILE A 177 -4.47 -0.44 -6.20
N ALA A 178 -3.80 -1.53 -5.81
CA ALA A 178 -2.40 -1.79 -6.14
C ALA A 178 -2.17 -1.90 -7.66
N LYS A 179 -1.34 -1.02 -8.23
CA LYS A 179 -1.15 -0.93 -9.70
C LYS A 179 -0.08 -1.88 -10.25
N PHE A 180 0.90 -2.27 -9.45
CA PHE A 180 2.04 -3.07 -9.89
C PHE A 180 2.14 -4.43 -9.19
N LEU A 181 1.01 -4.93 -8.69
CA LEU A 181 0.95 -6.22 -8.02
C LEU A 181 1.42 -7.34 -8.95
N SER A 182 2.53 -7.96 -8.61
CA SER A 182 3.17 -9.01 -9.41
C SER A 182 3.94 -9.98 -8.51
N PRO A 183 3.25 -10.82 -7.72
CA PRO A 183 3.90 -11.81 -6.88
C PRO A 183 4.50 -12.96 -7.69
N ASP A 184 5.53 -13.63 -7.15
CA ASP A 184 6.07 -14.86 -7.73
C ASP A 184 5.12 -16.03 -7.49
N ILE A 185 4.44 -16.03 -6.32
CA ILE A 185 3.44 -17.04 -5.95
C ILE A 185 2.19 -16.31 -5.43
N ALA A 186 1.05 -16.57 -6.06
CA ALA A 186 -0.25 -16.09 -5.61
C ALA A 186 -1.10 -17.25 -5.10
N ILE A 187 -1.61 -17.15 -3.88
CA ILE A 187 -2.48 -18.13 -3.26
C ILE A 187 -3.86 -17.51 -3.02
N PHE A 188 -4.85 -18.07 -3.68
CA PHE A 188 -6.24 -17.71 -3.51
C PHE A 188 -6.97 -18.84 -2.75
N LEU A 189 -7.34 -18.59 -1.50
CA LEU A 189 -7.83 -19.64 -0.60
C LEU A 189 -9.29 -20.00 -0.84
N ASN A 190 -10.14 -19.00 -0.84
CA ASN A 190 -11.59 -19.18 -0.94
C ASN A 190 -12.28 -17.85 -1.22
N LEU A 191 -13.54 -17.94 -1.63
CA LEU A 191 -14.38 -16.81 -1.94
C LEU A 191 -15.75 -16.98 -1.30
N SER A 192 -16.08 -16.11 -0.35
CA SER A 192 -17.41 -15.97 0.23
C SER A 192 -17.82 -14.51 0.23
N SER A 193 -19.10 -14.23 0.38
CA SER A 193 -19.59 -12.84 0.42
C SER A 193 -19.04 -12.12 1.64
N ASP A 194 -18.26 -11.06 1.40
CA ASP A 194 -17.64 -10.22 2.42
C ASP A 194 -17.46 -8.81 1.85
N HIS A 195 -17.56 -7.78 2.69
CA HIS A 195 -17.30 -6.38 2.32
C HIS A 195 -17.99 -5.90 1.03
N LEU A 196 -19.19 -6.40 0.72
CA LEU A 196 -19.88 -6.15 -0.56
C LEU A 196 -20.20 -4.67 -0.79
N ASP A 197 -20.50 -3.95 0.27
CA ASP A 197 -20.74 -2.50 0.28
C ASP A 197 -19.53 -1.70 -0.20
N ARG A 198 -18.32 -2.16 0.11
CA ARG A 198 -17.06 -1.48 -0.24
C ARG A 198 -16.57 -1.76 -1.66
N HIS A 199 -17.18 -2.72 -2.35
CA HIS A 199 -16.84 -3.14 -3.71
C HIS A 199 -17.97 -2.98 -4.73
N GLY A 200 -19.06 -2.29 -4.35
CA GLY A 200 -20.22 -2.15 -5.24
C GLY A 200 -20.96 -3.45 -5.49
N GLY A 201 -20.90 -4.39 -4.54
CA GLY A 201 -21.60 -5.68 -4.60
C GLY A 201 -20.67 -6.88 -4.83
N ARG A 202 -21.29 -8.06 -5.01
CA ARG A 202 -20.58 -9.35 -5.13
C ARG A 202 -19.62 -9.38 -6.32
N GLY A 203 -20.03 -8.84 -7.47
CA GLY A 203 -19.18 -8.82 -8.67
C GLY A 203 -17.91 -8.00 -8.48
N GLY A 204 -18.00 -6.80 -7.91
CA GLY A 204 -16.84 -5.96 -7.60
C GLY A 204 -15.88 -6.61 -6.61
N TYR A 205 -16.43 -7.24 -5.54
CA TYR A 205 -15.61 -7.98 -4.57
C TYR A 205 -14.85 -9.14 -5.22
N PHE A 206 -15.51 -9.89 -6.11
CA PHE A 206 -14.85 -11.00 -6.81
C PHE A 206 -13.77 -10.50 -7.74
N ASN A 207 -14.07 -9.48 -8.55
CA ASN A 207 -13.10 -8.88 -9.46
C ASN A 207 -11.89 -8.26 -8.74
N SER A 208 -12.07 -7.74 -7.52
CA SER A 208 -10.95 -7.19 -6.75
C SER A 208 -9.92 -8.23 -6.30
N LYS A 209 -10.25 -9.54 -6.35
CA LYS A 209 -9.38 -10.63 -5.92
C LYS A 209 -8.88 -11.52 -7.06
N ALA A 210 -9.49 -11.43 -8.23
CA ALA A 210 -9.13 -12.19 -9.42
C ALA A 210 -8.03 -11.48 -10.23
#